data_7e54faa5163ca893cf32e78abd036bb4
#
_entry.id   7e54faa5163ca893cf32e78abd036bb4
#
_cell.length_a   1.000
_cell.length_b   1.000
_cell.length_c   1.000
_cell.angle_alpha   90.00
_cell.angle_beta   90.00
_cell.angle_gamma   90.00
#
_symmetry.space_group_name_H-M   'P 1'
#
loop_
_entity.id
_entity.type
_entity.pdbx_description
1 polymer ?
#
loop_
_entity_poly.entity_id
_entity_poly.type
_entity_poly.pdbx_seq_one_letter_code
_entity_poly.pdbx_strand_id
1 'polypeptide(L)'
;MKKRTTVLVILLLCAIIVLTLASACAVRRYRGPYAEVNGDFAGIDDLGRVIPISGSAPEARDRKVGIFYFLWQGEHGTSGPYDNYKIVLNHPEAIESEEDWLAAGGGNRGAHHFWGEPLFGYYVMSDEWVIRKHVQMLTDAGVDFIVFDTTNGPRYLDRVKQLIDVWYEYLEQGYDVPKLTFYTHTDSGQHIAEYYKELYTNEAMHEKYPRLDELWYCWDGKPMIIGESWILDVTMEMEDYFTIKESIWPTEAAFKPNGFPWMEFSRLYTNAAVYGRNGRKEVANVSVAQHNVTVNFASSAWYGGGDHTRSWHNGSVDRSPEAIYYGYNFADQWKWAIEADPEMIFVTGWNEWVAQRQASSPERPVSFVDCANPEASRDCEPMNGLFGDNYYMQLISNIRLYKGTQGRVATGGNVTIDIDGGFGQWDSEKITAVYTDYEGDTADRGNAGFGGIQYIDETGRNDFVTFKVARDKNYIYFYAETAEDITPADGDNWMTLFIASGAWNDGGNKKLAGNLIDDSGAGFWYGGIDFAVNLEKPDGNTVYVSRYGSSGWTRAGSGDMRVEGNKLMLRLSKKLLGIEQGRKLIDVRFKWADNYQYNEDGSLDVWTFYRNGDSAPLGRLMYVYSERG
;
A
#
# COMPACT_ATOMS: atom_id res chain seq x y z
N MET A 1 -21.33 51.37 -28.26
CA MET A 1 -20.71 51.17 -26.93
C MET A 1 -21.33 49.99 -26.16
N LYS A 2 -22.64 49.84 -26.01
CA LYS A 2 -23.26 48.74 -25.23
C LYS A 2 -22.87 47.31 -25.65
N LYS A 3 -22.75 46.99 -26.95
CA LYS A 3 -22.37 45.64 -27.41
C LYS A 3 -20.92 45.23 -27.06
N ARG A 4 -19.97 46.18 -27.01
CA ARG A 4 -18.58 45.89 -26.62
C ARG A 4 -18.42 45.61 -25.12
N THR A 5 -19.24 46.29 -24.31
CA THR A 5 -19.24 46.08 -22.84
C THR A 5 -19.83 44.72 -22.48
N THR A 6 -20.88 44.27 -23.17
CA THR A 6 -21.51 42.95 -22.95
C THR A 6 -20.54 41.81 -23.32
N VAL A 7 -19.84 41.91 -24.45
CA VAL A 7 -18.84 40.92 -24.87
C VAL A 7 -17.66 40.85 -23.87
N LEU A 8 -17.22 42.00 -23.36
CA LEU A 8 -16.13 42.04 -22.36
C LEU A 8 -16.55 41.41 -21.03
N VAL A 9 -17.79 41.61 -20.59
CA VAL A 9 -18.33 41.01 -19.36
C VAL A 9 -18.49 39.49 -19.50
N ILE A 10 -18.95 39.02 -20.67
CA ILE A 10 -19.06 37.57 -20.95
C ILE A 10 -17.66 36.94 -21.01
N LEU A 11 -16.67 37.56 -21.65
CA LEU A 11 -15.30 37.07 -21.68
C LEU A 11 -14.64 37.06 -20.27
N LEU A 12 -14.95 38.03 -19.43
CA LEU A 12 -14.47 38.08 -18.05
C LEU A 12 -15.13 36.98 -17.18
N LEU A 13 -16.43 36.76 -17.35
CA LEU A 13 -17.15 35.66 -16.68
C LEU A 13 -16.66 34.29 -17.15
N CYS A 14 -16.45 34.09 -18.44
CA CYS A 14 -15.86 32.86 -18.97
C CYS A 14 -14.41 32.65 -18.46
N ALA A 15 -13.60 33.71 -18.36
CA ALA A 15 -12.25 33.63 -17.81
C ALA A 15 -12.26 33.33 -16.31
N ILE A 16 -13.24 33.86 -15.56
CA ILE A 16 -13.40 33.53 -14.12
C ILE A 16 -13.88 32.08 -13.96
N ILE A 17 -14.81 31.62 -14.80
CA ILE A 17 -15.30 30.22 -14.78
C ILE A 17 -14.16 29.25 -15.18
N VAL A 18 -13.36 29.57 -16.19
CA VAL A 18 -12.18 28.77 -16.59
C VAL A 18 -11.12 28.81 -15.50
N LEU A 19 -10.92 29.93 -14.80
CA LEU A 19 -10.00 30.03 -13.67
C LEU A 19 -10.52 29.27 -12.44
N THR A 20 -11.83 29.23 -12.18
CA THR A 20 -12.42 28.45 -11.09
C THR A 20 -12.44 26.95 -11.41
N LEU A 21 -12.71 26.56 -12.66
CA LEU A 21 -12.62 25.16 -13.10
C LEU A 21 -11.17 24.66 -13.19
N ALA A 22 -10.22 25.51 -13.59
CA ALA A 22 -8.79 25.20 -13.50
C ALA A 22 -8.27 25.15 -12.07
N SER A 23 -8.96 25.76 -11.11
CA SER A 23 -8.62 25.69 -9.68
C SER A 23 -9.05 24.38 -9.03
N ALA A 24 -10.07 23.69 -9.53
CA ALA A 24 -10.55 22.44 -8.95
C ALA A 24 -9.55 21.28 -9.13
N CYS A 25 -8.73 21.33 -10.18
CA CYS A 25 -7.67 20.33 -10.42
C CYS A 25 -6.25 20.94 -10.43
N ALA A 26 -6.10 22.26 -10.27
CA ALA A 26 -4.82 22.84 -9.91
C ALA A 26 -4.61 22.59 -8.41
N VAL A 27 -4.21 21.35 -8.08
CA VAL A 27 -3.79 20.97 -6.74
C VAL A 27 -2.75 22.00 -6.30
N ARG A 28 -3.18 23.01 -5.55
CA ARG A 28 -2.27 23.61 -4.59
C ARG A 28 -1.96 22.44 -3.66
N ARG A 29 -0.81 21.80 -3.86
CA ARG A 29 -0.28 20.86 -2.89
C ARG A 29 -0.36 21.57 -1.55
N TYR A 30 -1.35 21.20 -0.76
CA TYR A 30 -1.38 21.58 0.64
C TYR A 30 -0.14 20.89 1.21
N ARG A 31 0.84 21.70 1.52
CA ARG A 31 1.99 21.23 2.27
C ARG A 31 1.63 21.40 3.73
N GLY A 32 0.90 20.46 4.25
CA GLY A 32 0.76 20.29 5.68
C GLY A 32 2.13 20.01 6.32
N PRO A 33 2.24 20.02 7.63
CA PRO A 33 3.51 19.77 8.32
C PRO A 33 4.15 18.42 7.95
N TYR A 34 3.41 17.49 7.37
CA TYR A 34 3.83 16.11 7.10
C TYR A 34 4.14 15.79 5.62
N ALA A 35 3.76 16.62 4.68
CA ALA A 35 3.70 16.27 3.24
C ALA A 35 5.05 16.08 2.52
N GLU A 36 6.21 16.36 3.14
CA GLU A 36 7.52 16.25 2.47
C GLU A 36 8.51 15.38 3.25
N VAL A 37 8.06 14.63 4.24
CA VAL A 37 8.92 14.35 5.37
C VAL A 37 9.65 13.02 5.28
N ASN A 38 9.00 11.93 4.92
CA ASN A 38 9.60 10.61 5.16
C ASN A 38 10.69 10.21 4.15
N GLY A 39 10.73 10.83 2.98
CA GLY A 39 11.63 10.41 1.92
C GLY A 39 11.36 8.97 1.48
N ASP A 40 12.41 8.31 0.99
CA ASP A 40 12.31 6.91 0.57
C ASP A 40 12.43 5.96 1.76
N PHE A 41 11.42 5.14 2.01
CA PHE A 41 11.56 4.01 2.95
C PHE A 41 12.49 2.94 2.39
N ALA A 42 13.29 2.33 3.26
CA ALA A 42 14.04 1.11 2.93
C ALA A 42 13.20 -0.13 3.27
N GLY A 43 13.41 -1.23 2.57
CA GLY A 43 12.75 -2.51 2.82
C GLY A 43 13.47 -3.65 2.11
N ILE A 44 13.27 -4.87 2.61
CA ILE A 44 13.75 -6.12 2.00
C ILE A 44 12.62 -7.15 2.11
N ASP A 45 12.32 -7.83 1.01
CA ASP A 45 11.33 -8.92 1.01
C ASP A 45 11.94 -10.28 1.41
N ASP A 46 11.10 -11.32 1.43
CA ASP A 46 11.52 -12.68 1.82
C ASP A 46 12.57 -13.29 0.90
N LEU A 47 12.67 -12.82 -0.33
CA LEU A 47 13.68 -13.27 -1.30
C LEU A 47 14.99 -12.49 -1.18
N GLY A 48 15.07 -11.53 -0.25
CA GLY A 48 16.22 -10.66 -0.08
C GLY A 48 16.30 -9.57 -1.15
N ARG A 49 15.20 -9.27 -1.86
CA ARG A 49 15.14 -8.16 -2.82
C ARG A 49 15.00 -6.85 -2.06
N VAL A 50 15.93 -5.94 -2.31
CA VAL A 50 15.97 -4.63 -1.65
C VAL A 50 15.13 -3.64 -2.44
N ILE A 51 14.24 -2.92 -1.76
CA ILE A 51 13.50 -1.81 -2.37
C ILE A 51 14.48 -0.72 -2.81
N PRO A 52 14.43 -0.27 -4.08
CA PRO A 52 15.29 0.81 -4.55
C PRO A 52 15.01 2.11 -3.78
N ILE A 53 16.08 2.80 -3.38
CA ILE A 53 16.02 4.13 -2.76
C ILE A 53 16.87 5.10 -3.58
N SER A 54 16.83 6.39 -3.25
CA SER A 54 17.64 7.42 -3.89
C SER A 54 19.11 7.00 -4.03
N GLY A 55 19.66 7.16 -5.21
CA GLY A 55 20.99 6.68 -5.60
C GLY A 55 21.02 5.28 -6.22
N SER A 56 19.96 4.47 -6.07
CA SER A 56 19.78 3.16 -6.74
C SER A 56 18.54 3.09 -7.64
N ALA A 57 17.67 4.07 -7.56
CA ALA A 57 16.49 4.25 -8.42
C ALA A 57 16.65 5.52 -9.28
N PRO A 58 15.84 5.67 -10.34
CA PRO A 58 15.80 6.92 -11.13
C PRO A 58 15.42 8.13 -10.28
N GLU A 59 15.78 9.32 -10.74
CA GLU A 59 15.23 10.58 -10.20
C GLU A 59 13.72 10.65 -10.44
N ALA A 60 13.02 11.42 -9.60
CA ALA A 60 11.57 11.58 -9.67
C ALA A 60 11.11 12.09 -11.05
N ARG A 61 10.09 11.44 -11.61
CA ARG A 61 9.51 11.72 -12.91
C ARG A 61 8.01 12.00 -12.75
N ASP A 62 7.45 12.81 -13.62
CA ASP A 62 6.00 13.00 -13.68
C ASP A 62 5.35 11.79 -14.37
N ARG A 63 5.18 10.76 -13.61
CA ARG A 63 4.50 9.50 -13.96
C ARG A 63 3.51 9.14 -12.87
N LYS A 64 2.43 8.45 -13.23
CA LYS A 64 1.36 8.09 -12.32
C LYS A 64 1.18 6.58 -12.24
N VAL A 65 0.84 6.11 -11.05
CA VAL A 65 0.47 4.70 -10.82
C VAL A 65 -0.88 4.66 -10.15
N GLY A 66 -1.83 4.00 -10.81
CA GLY A 66 -3.13 3.67 -10.25
C GLY A 66 -3.22 2.20 -9.90
N ILE A 67 -4.11 1.84 -8.97
CA ILE A 67 -4.38 0.45 -8.61
C ILE A 67 -5.88 0.19 -8.48
N PHE A 68 -6.31 -1.00 -8.89
CA PHE A 68 -7.70 -1.43 -8.77
C PHE A 68 -8.01 -1.79 -7.32
N TYR A 69 -9.15 -1.31 -6.82
CA TYR A 69 -9.57 -1.44 -5.42
C TYR A 69 -11.01 -1.94 -5.33
N PHE A 70 -11.22 -3.01 -4.58
CA PHE A 70 -12.50 -3.71 -4.49
C PHE A 70 -13.25 -3.38 -3.21
N LEU A 71 -14.55 -3.07 -3.33
CA LEU A 71 -15.41 -2.63 -2.23
C LEU A 71 -16.42 -3.70 -1.78
N TRP A 72 -16.43 -4.85 -2.41
CA TRP A 72 -17.53 -5.81 -2.33
C TRP A 72 -17.39 -6.88 -1.24
N GLN A 73 -16.26 -6.99 -0.55
CA GLN A 73 -16.10 -7.95 0.55
C GLN A 73 -17.13 -7.69 1.65
N GLY A 74 -18.05 -8.63 1.81
CA GLY A 74 -19.17 -8.56 2.76
C GLY A 74 -20.46 -7.99 2.20
N GLU A 75 -20.46 -7.25 1.10
CA GLU A 75 -21.66 -6.62 0.51
C GLU A 75 -22.64 -7.65 -0.11
N HIS A 76 -22.14 -8.84 -0.46
CA HIS A 76 -22.93 -9.93 -1.02
C HIS A 76 -23.16 -11.09 -0.03
N GLY A 77 -23.03 -10.82 1.27
CA GLY A 77 -23.14 -11.79 2.35
C GLY A 77 -21.79 -12.21 2.90
N THR A 78 -21.81 -12.71 4.12
CA THR A 78 -20.62 -13.04 4.93
C THR A 78 -20.59 -14.50 5.37
N SER A 79 -21.19 -15.42 4.61
CA SER A 79 -21.13 -16.86 4.93
C SER A 79 -19.71 -17.41 4.74
N GLY A 80 -19.37 -18.45 5.47
CA GLY A 80 -18.05 -19.09 5.45
C GLY A 80 -17.25 -18.75 6.72
N PRO A 81 -15.97 -18.27 6.67
CA PRO A 81 -15.21 -18.05 5.44
C PRO A 81 -14.92 -19.35 4.68
N TYR A 82 -15.11 -19.34 3.37
CA TYR A 82 -14.70 -20.42 2.49
C TYR A 82 -13.35 -20.03 1.90
N ASP A 83 -12.28 -20.70 2.31
CA ASP A 83 -10.91 -20.44 1.84
C ASP A 83 -10.48 -21.53 0.86
N ASN A 84 -10.42 -21.19 -0.40
CA ASN A 84 -10.08 -22.15 -1.48
C ASN A 84 -8.67 -22.73 -1.31
N TYR A 85 -7.70 -21.91 -0.87
CA TYR A 85 -6.33 -22.39 -0.65
C TYR A 85 -6.29 -23.45 0.46
N LYS A 86 -6.92 -23.17 1.61
CA LYS A 86 -6.97 -24.12 2.74
C LYS A 86 -7.78 -25.36 2.41
N ILE A 87 -8.90 -25.22 1.68
CA ILE A 87 -9.73 -26.36 1.25
C ILE A 87 -8.88 -27.31 0.40
N VAL A 88 -8.24 -26.81 -0.66
CA VAL A 88 -7.47 -27.67 -1.58
C VAL A 88 -6.17 -28.18 -0.96
N LEU A 89 -5.54 -27.40 -0.07
CA LEU A 89 -4.35 -27.84 0.67
C LEU A 89 -4.64 -29.06 1.56
N ASN A 90 -5.78 -29.05 2.24
CA ASN A 90 -6.19 -30.12 3.15
C ASN A 90 -6.93 -31.28 2.44
N HIS A 91 -7.58 -30.98 1.33
CA HIS A 91 -8.41 -31.88 0.54
C HIS A 91 -8.13 -31.72 -0.95
N PRO A 92 -7.00 -32.23 -1.46
CA PRO A 92 -6.65 -32.09 -2.88
C PRO A 92 -7.71 -32.66 -3.85
N GLU A 93 -8.48 -33.67 -3.38
CA GLU A 93 -9.59 -34.29 -4.12
C GLU A 93 -10.81 -33.36 -4.28
N ALA A 94 -10.91 -32.28 -3.49
CA ALA A 94 -12.08 -31.39 -3.49
C ALA A 94 -12.40 -30.81 -4.88
N ILE A 95 -11.41 -30.67 -5.76
CA ILE A 95 -11.59 -30.15 -7.12
C ILE A 95 -12.06 -31.20 -8.14
N GLU A 96 -12.17 -32.48 -7.76
CA GLU A 96 -12.53 -33.56 -8.69
C GLU A 96 -14.04 -33.63 -8.94
N SER A 97 -14.87 -33.24 -7.96
CA SER A 97 -16.31 -33.18 -8.10
C SER A 97 -16.96 -32.10 -7.24
N GLU A 98 -18.22 -31.79 -7.55
CA GLU A 98 -19.03 -30.88 -6.70
C GLU A 98 -19.31 -31.50 -5.32
N GLU A 99 -19.48 -32.83 -5.26
CA GLU A 99 -19.72 -33.56 -4.01
C GLU A 99 -18.49 -33.50 -3.09
N ASP A 100 -17.29 -33.73 -3.64
CA ASP A 100 -16.04 -33.65 -2.90
C ASP A 100 -15.76 -32.24 -2.40
N TRP A 101 -16.06 -31.22 -3.23
CA TRP A 101 -15.94 -29.83 -2.84
C TRP A 101 -16.80 -29.49 -1.62
N LEU A 102 -18.05 -29.88 -1.65
CA LEU A 102 -18.98 -29.64 -0.54
C LEU A 102 -18.58 -30.45 0.70
N ALA A 103 -18.13 -31.70 0.53
CA ALA A 103 -17.64 -32.53 1.62
C ALA A 103 -16.40 -31.97 2.30
N ALA A 104 -15.52 -31.31 1.53
CA ALA A 104 -14.33 -30.62 2.02
C ALA A 104 -14.63 -29.26 2.69
N GLY A 105 -15.89 -28.87 2.82
CA GLY A 105 -16.31 -27.61 3.44
C GLY A 105 -16.40 -26.42 2.47
N GLY A 106 -16.37 -26.64 1.18
CA GLY A 106 -16.61 -25.60 0.18
C GLY A 106 -18.06 -25.13 0.18
N GLY A 107 -18.28 -23.86 -0.18
CA GLY A 107 -19.61 -23.27 -0.25
C GLY A 107 -20.40 -23.71 -1.49
N ASN A 108 -21.71 -23.49 -1.47
CA ASN A 108 -22.59 -23.74 -2.59
C ASN A 108 -22.30 -22.81 -3.78
N ARG A 109 -22.88 -23.13 -4.95
CA ARG A 109 -22.88 -22.23 -6.11
C ARG A 109 -23.48 -20.88 -5.72
N GLY A 110 -22.87 -19.81 -6.18
CA GLY A 110 -23.22 -18.43 -5.83
C GLY A 110 -22.58 -17.92 -4.54
N ALA A 111 -22.00 -18.80 -3.70
CA ALA A 111 -21.25 -18.35 -2.53
C ALA A 111 -19.94 -17.66 -2.93
N HIS A 112 -19.56 -16.66 -2.13
CA HIS A 112 -18.27 -15.98 -2.29
C HIS A 112 -17.19 -16.68 -1.46
N HIS A 113 -16.08 -16.98 -2.09
CA HIS A 113 -14.96 -17.70 -1.52
C HIS A 113 -13.71 -16.83 -1.56
N PHE A 114 -12.95 -16.85 -0.48
CA PHE A 114 -11.59 -16.33 -0.49
C PHE A 114 -10.67 -17.27 -1.27
N TRP A 115 -9.79 -16.71 -2.10
CA TRP A 115 -8.75 -17.49 -2.75
C TRP A 115 -7.61 -17.87 -1.79
N GLY A 116 -7.45 -17.16 -0.67
CA GLY A 116 -6.53 -17.33 0.45
C GLY A 116 -6.88 -16.37 1.57
N GLU A 117 -6.17 -16.44 2.68
CA GLU A 117 -6.42 -15.57 3.83
C GLU A 117 -5.67 -14.25 3.71
N PRO A 118 -6.36 -13.07 3.73
CA PRO A 118 -5.70 -11.77 3.86
C PRO A 118 -4.85 -11.69 5.14
N LEU A 119 -3.79 -10.88 5.14
CA LEU A 119 -3.01 -10.64 6.36
C LEU A 119 -3.87 -10.09 7.51
N PHE A 120 -4.89 -9.32 7.17
CA PHE A 120 -5.83 -8.74 8.13
C PHE A 120 -7.05 -9.64 8.43
N GLY A 121 -6.98 -10.95 8.06
CA GLY A 121 -8.05 -11.93 8.24
C GLY A 121 -9.15 -11.79 7.17
N TYR A 122 -10.21 -12.58 7.31
CA TYR A 122 -11.36 -12.58 6.38
C TYR A 122 -12.29 -11.40 6.65
N TYR A 123 -11.78 -10.19 6.46
CA TYR A 123 -12.45 -8.93 6.77
C TYR A 123 -13.56 -8.60 5.77
N VAL A 124 -14.40 -7.66 6.17
CA VAL A 124 -15.41 -7.00 5.32
C VAL A 124 -15.03 -5.55 5.10
N MET A 125 -15.46 -4.96 3.98
CA MET A 125 -15.08 -3.58 3.64
C MET A 125 -15.66 -2.51 4.56
N SER A 126 -16.54 -2.88 5.52
CA SER A 126 -16.95 -2.00 6.60
C SER A 126 -16.00 -1.96 7.80
N ASP A 127 -14.92 -2.74 7.77
CA ASP A 127 -13.87 -2.72 8.79
C ASP A 127 -12.97 -1.49 8.61
N GLU A 128 -13.24 -0.42 9.33
CA GLU A 128 -12.52 0.84 9.23
C GLU A 128 -11.03 0.69 9.57
N TRP A 129 -10.70 -0.19 10.50
CA TRP A 129 -9.32 -0.48 10.85
C TRP A 129 -8.52 -0.98 9.62
N VAL A 130 -9.12 -1.86 8.81
CA VAL A 130 -8.50 -2.33 7.56
C VAL A 130 -8.38 -1.20 6.54
N ILE A 131 -9.42 -0.35 6.42
CA ILE A 131 -9.38 0.83 5.53
C ILE A 131 -8.22 1.75 5.92
N ARG A 132 -7.98 2.00 7.22
CA ARG A 132 -6.85 2.79 7.72
C ARG A 132 -5.50 2.18 7.31
N LYS A 133 -5.32 0.87 7.46
CA LYS A 133 -4.09 0.19 7.00
C LYS A 133 -3.92 0.25 5.48
N HIS A 134 -5.01 0.16 4.70
CA HIS A 134 -4.93 0.29 3.23
C HIS A 134 -4.46 1.67 2.78
N VAL A 135 -5.00 2.76 3.35
CA VAL A 135 -4.57 4.11 2.94
C VAL A 135 -3.10 4.36 3.26
N GLN A 136 -2.63 3.91 4.43
CA GLN A 136 -1.21 3.98 4.79
C GLN A 136 -0.34 3.21 3.80
N MET A 137 -0.63 1.93 3.61
CA MET A 137 0.15 1.05 2.72
C MET A 137 0.21 1.59 1.29
N LEU A 138 -0.89 2.07 0.74
CA LEU A 138 -0.95 2.58 -0.62
C LEU A 138 -0.25 3.94 -0.75
N THR A 139 -0.33 4.79 0.28
CA THR A 139 0.41 6.07 0.35
C THR A 139 1.92 5.81 0.42
N ASP A 140 2.36 4.92 1.32
CA ASP A 140 3.78 4.56 1.49
C ASP A 140 4.36 3.85 0.26
N ALA A 141 3.53 3.11 -0.46
CA ALA A 141 3.92 2.52 -1.75
C ALA A 141 4.14 3.56 -2.86
N GLY A 142 3.59 4.76 -2.71
CA GLY A 142 3.64 5.81 -3.72
C GLY A 142 2.61 5.64 -4.83
N VAL A 143 1.47 4.99 -4.54
CA VAL A 143 0.31 4.92 -5.43
C VAL A 143 -0.33 6.31 -5.55
N ASP A 144 -0.58 6.77 -6.78
CA ASP A 144 -1.15 8.10 -7.01
C ASP A 144 -2.69 8.11 -6.94
N PHE A 145 -3.32 7.00 -7.31
CA PHE A 145 -4.78 6.89 -7.26
C PHE A 145 -5.26 5.45 -7.17
N ILE A 146 -6.41 5.27 -6.56
CA ILE A 146 -7.15 4.01 -6.57
C ILE A 146 -8.35 4.12 -7.50
N VAL A 147 -8.69 3.01 -8.13
CA VAL A 147 -9.83 2.89 -9.02
C VAL A 147 -10.80 1.90 -8.40
N PHE A 148 -11.97 2.36 -7.99
CA PHE A 148 -13.00 1.48 -7.45
C PHE A 148 -13.59 0.59 -8.52
N ASP A 149 -13.64 -0.71 -8.24
CA ASP A 149 -14.41 -1.64 -9.08
C ASP A 149 -15.91 -1.46 -8.86
N THR A 150 -16.57 -0.91 -9.84
CA THR A 150 -18.02 -0.79 -9.92
C THR A 150 -18.52 -1.25 -11.29
N THR A 151 -17.85 -2.27 -11.84
CA THR A 151 -18.11 -2.76 -13.21
C THR A 151 -19.40 -3.59 -13.30
N ASN A 152 -19.90 -4.14 -12.21
CA ASN A 152 -20.96 -5.16 -12.17
C ASN A 152 -22.34 -4.67 -11.66
N GLY A 153 -22.62 -3.39 -11.71
CA GLY A 153 -23.93 -2.82 -11.34
C GLY A 153 -24.07 -2.29 -9.91
N PRO A 154 -23.56 -2.93 -8.83
CA PRO A 154 -23.54 -2.29 -7.51
C PRO A 154 -22.65 -1.05 -7.47
N ARG A 155 -23.10 -0.01 -6.77
CA ARG A 155 -22.42 1.30 -6.70
C ARG A 155 -21.61 1.50 -5.43
N TYR A 156 -21.87 0.72 -4.40
CA TYR A 156 -21.17 0.73 -3.10
C TYR A 156 -21.03 2.12 -2.45
N LEU A 157 -22.01 3.02 -2.66
CA LEU A 157 -21.92 4.43 -2.21
C LEU A 157 -21.61 4.57 -0.72
N ASP A 158 -22.21 3.71 0.13
CA ASP A 158 -21.95 3.76 1.58
C ASP A 158 -20.50 3.39 1.92
N ARG A 159 -19.93 2.42 1.19
CA ARG A 159 -18.52 2.04 1.35
C ARG A 159 -17.59 3.12 0.85
N VAL A 160 -17.92 3.74 -0.29
CA VAL A 160 -17.16 4.89 -0.81
C VAL A 160 -17.16 6.05 0.18
N LYS A 161 -18.33 6.39 0.75
CA LYS A 161 -18.44 7.47 1.75
C LYS A 161 -17.65 7.16 3.02
N GLN A 162 -17.71 5.93 3.52
CA GLN A 162 -16.90 5.48 4.67
C GLN A 162 -15.40 5.57 4.38
N LEU A 163 -14.98 5.18 3.17
CA LEU A 163 -13.58 5.27 2.78
C LEU A 163 -13.14 6.74 2.67
N ILE A 164 -13.99 7.62 2.15
CA ILE A 164 -13.73 9.07 2.11
C ILE A 164 -13.52 9.62 3.52
N ASP A 165 -14.27 9.17 4.55
CA ASP A 165 -14.06 9.59 5.93
C ASP A 165 -12.60 9.38 6.35
N VAL A 166 -12.06 8.17 6.15
CA VAL A 166 -10.69 7.82 6.54
C VAL A 166 -9.64 8.51 5.64
N TRP A 167 -9.86 8.54 4.32
CA TRP A 167 -8.95 9.22 3.39
C TRP A 167 -8.83 10.70 3.65
N TYR A 168 -9.96 11.34 3.99
CA TYR A 168 -10.01 12.76 4.29
C TYR A 168 -9.25 13.10 5.59
N GLU A 169 -9.36 12.25 6.61
CA GLU A 169 -8.62 12.40 7.86
C GLU A 169 -7.11 12.48 7.62
N TYR A 170 -6.54 11.56 6.83
CA TYR A 170 -5.11 11.59 6.51
C TYR A 170 -4.73 12.70 5.51
N LEU A 171 -5.65 13.11 4.64
CA LEU A 171 -5.46 14.33 3.82
C LEU A 171 -5.35 15.59 4.72
N GLU A 172 -6.14 15.69 5.77
CA GLU A 172 -6.07 16.79 6.73
C GLU A 172 -4.77 16.79 7.55
N GLN A 173 -4.23 15.61 7.83
CA GLN A 173 -2.90 15.46 8.43
C GLN A 173 -1.76 15.87 7.47
N GLY A 174 -2.06 16.05 6.18
CA GLY A 174 -1.12 16.53 5.16
C GLY A 174 -0.48 15.44 4.32
N TYR A 175 -0.94 14.19 4.40
CA TYR A 175 -0.47 13.11 3.54
C TYR A 175 -0.99 13.26 2.10
N ASP A 176 -0.16 12.90 1.12
CA ASP A 176 -0.55 12.81 -0.29
C ASP A 176 -1.21 11.45 -0.55
N VAL A 177 -2.38 11.26 0.07
CA VAL A 177 -3.16 10.02 -0.06
C VAL A 177 -3.52 9.74 -1.51
N PRO A 178 -3.61 8.45 -1.94
CA PRO A 178 -4.06 8.10 -3.28
C PRO A 178 -5.40 8.75 -3.62
N LYS A 179 -5.51 9.35 -4.81
CA LYS A 179 -6.74 9.97 -5.27
C LYS A 179 -7.75 8.90 -5.69
N LEU A 180 -9.01 9.25 -5.78
CA LEU A 180 -10.13 8.34 -5.99
C LEU A 180 -10.71 8.51 -7.39
N THR A 181 -11.05 7.40 -8.03
CA THR A 181 -11.84 7.36 -9.27
C THR A 181 -12.61 6.05 -9.37
N PHE A 182 -13.48 5.91 -10.38
CA PHE A 182 -14.36 4.76 -10.55
C PHE A 182 -14.15 4.12 -11.92
N TYR A 183 -14.23 2.79 -11.94
CA TYR A 183 -14.33 1.99 -13.14
C TYR A 183 -15.76 1.48 -13.27
N THR A 184 -16.52 1.98 -14.24
CA THR A 184 -17.88 1.55 -14.52
C THR A 184 -17.93 0.80 -15.86
N HIS A 185 -18.84 -0.16 -16.00
CA HIS A 185 -19.08 -0.89 -17.25
C HIS A 185 -20.55 -1.21 -17.42
N THR A 186 -21.13 -2.13 -16.65
CA THR A 186 -22.58 -2.40 -16.65
C THR A 186 -23.34 -1.17 -16.15
N ASP A 187 -24.34 -0.71 -16.87
CA ASP A 187 -25.13 0.49 -16.55
C ASP A 187 -24.26 1.74 -16.31
N SER A 188 -23.16 1.84 -17.04
CA SER A 188 -22.10 2.84 -16.86
C SER A 188 -22.63 4.27 -16.77
N GLY A 189 -23.54 4.67 -17.68
CA GLY A 189 -24.12 6.03 -17.68
C GLY A 189 -24.88 6.35 -16.40
N GLN A 190 -25.66 5.39 -15.88
CA GLN A 190 -26.40 5.57 -14.62
C GLN A 190 -25.44 5.69 -13.43
N HIS A 191 -24.37 4.89 -13.41
CA HIS A 191 -23.35 4.96 -12.36
C HIS A 191 -22.65 6.32 -12.37
N ILE A 192 -22.21 6.79 -13.56
CA ILE A 192 -21.57 8.11 -13.70
C ILE A 192 -22.51 9.22 -13.23
N ALA A 193 -23.78 9.19 -13.64
CA ALA A 193 -24.77 10.19 -13.24
C ALA A 193 -25.02 10.19 -11.72
N GLU A 194 -25.06 9.02 -11.10
CA GLU A 194 -25.26 8.90 -9.66
C GLU A 194 -24.03 9.37 -8.86
N TYR A 195 -22.80 8.97 -9.25
CA TYR A 195 -21.57 9.48 -8.62
C TYR A 195 -21.43 10.99 -8.78
N TYR A 196 -21.73 11.53 -9.97
CA TYR A 196 -21.75 12.96 -10.20
C TYR A 196 -22.62 13.69 -9.18
N LYS A 197 -23.85 13.21 -8.98
CA LYS A 197 -24.84 13.82 -8.09
C LYS A 197 -24.54 13.56 -6.61
N GLU A 198 -24.17 12.33 -6.23
CA GLU A 198 -24.08 11.89 -4.83
C GLU A 198 -22.72 12.14 -4.18
N LEU A 199 -21.67 12.33 -5.00
CA LEU A 199 -20.29 12.51 -4.52
C LEU A 199 -19.68 13.81 -5.05
N TYR A 200 -19.52 13.96 -6.37
CA TYR A 200 -18.72 15.03 -6.97
C TYR A 200 -19.35 16.42 -6.86
N THR A 201 -20.68 16.53 -6.91
CA THR A 201 -21.40 17.81 -6.85
C THR A 201 -22.36 17.91 -5.66
N ASN A 202 -22.28 16.98 -4.72
CA ASN A 202 -23.15 16.94 -3.56
C ASN A 202 -22.78 18.03 -2.55
N GLU A 203 -23.67 19.01 -2.32
CA GLU A 203 -23.43 20.13 -1.41
C GLU A 203 -23.13 19.66 0.02
N ALA A 204 -23.85 18.66 0.54
CA ALA A 204 -23.64 18.16 1.90
C ALA A 204 -22.28 17.45 2.06
N MET A 205 -21.77 16.81 1.00
CA MET A 205 -20.43 16.25 0.99
C MET A 205 -19.37 17.36 1.05
N HIS A 206 -19.54 18.45 0.28
CA HIS A 206 -18.61 19.58 0.31
C HIS A 206 -18.68 20.39 1.61
N GLU A 207 -19.85 20.43 2.26
CA GLU A 207 -19.98 21.02 3.60
C GLU A 207 -19.23 20.16 4.65
N LYS A 208 -19.35 18.83 4.57
CA LYS A 208 -18.68 17.90 5.48
C LYS A 208 -17.17 17.86 5.22
N TYR A 209 -16.75 17.91 3.97
CA TYR A 209 -15.36 17.79 3.52
C TYR A 209 -14.96 18.98 2.63
N PRO A 210 -14.54 20.12 3.21
CA PRO A 210 -14.23 21.33 2.43
C PRO A 210 -13.13 21.16 1.37
N ARG A 211 -12.28 20.12 1.52
CA ARG A 211 -11.21 19.77 0.58
C ARG A 211 -11.53 18.50 -0.25
N LEU A 212 -12.80 18.12 -0.37
CA LEU A 212 -13.24 16.91 -1.08
C LEU A 212 -12.67 16.81 -2.48
N ASP A 213 -12.62 17.94 -3.20
CA ASP A 213 -12.09 17.98 -4.58
C ASP A 213 -10.62 17.57 -4.68
N GLU A 214 -9.87 17.66 -3.59
CA GLU A 214 -8.48 17.20 -3.55
C GLU A 214 -8.35 15.67 -3.50
N LEU A 215 -9.42 14.95 -3.20
CA LEU A 215 -9.45 13.50 -3.22
C LEU A 215 -9.72 12.93 -4.63
N TRP A 216 -10.27 13.69 -5.57
CA TRP A 216 -10.59 13.18 -6.89
C TRP A 216 -9.34 13.11 -7.79
N TYR A 217 -9.16 11.97 -8.46
CA TYR A 217 -8.10 11.86 -9.46
C TYR A 217 -8.45 12.63 -10.72
N CYS A 218 -7.58 13.57 -11.10
CA CYS A 218 -7.78 14.40 -12.28
C CYS A 218 -6.84 13.98 -13.42
N TRP A 219 -7.39 13.93 -14.65
CA TRP A 219 -6.64 13.74 -15.87
C TRP A 219 -7.00 14.83 -16.89
N ASP A 220 -5.99 15.43 -17.48
CA ASP A 220 -6.14 16.58 -18.39
C ASP A 220 -6.96 17.73 -17.75
N GLY A 221 -6.80 17.96 -16.44
CA GLY A 221 -7.38 19.08 -15.70
C GLY A 221 -8.82 18.89 -15.23
N LYS A 222 -9.43 17.71 -15.41
CA LYS A 222 -10.79 17.37 -14.96
C LYS A 222 -10.77 16.08 -14.15
N PRO A 223 -11.71 15.88 -13.22
CA PRO A 223 -11.87 14.58 -12.57
C PRO A 223 -12.00 13.47 -13.61
N MET A 224 -11.21 12.40 -13.45
CA MET A 224 -11.27 11.25 -14.35
C MET A 224 -12.33 10.27 -13.87
N ILE A 225 -13.04 9.67 -14.81
CA ILE A 225 -13.90 8.50 -14.57
C ILE A 225 -13.78 7.54 -15.74
N ILE A 226 -13.86 6.23 -15.47
CA ILE A 226 -13.78 5.21 -16.51
C ILE A 226 -15.19 4.66 -16.75
N GLY A 227 -15.61 4.67 -18.01
CA GLY A 227 -16.92 4.17 -18.38
C GLY A 227 -17.21 4.34 -19.86
N GLU A 228 -18.44 4.10 -20.21
CA GLU A 228 -18.90 4.18 -21.59
C GLU A 228 -19.54 5.54 -21.86
N SER A 229 -18.83 6.43 -22.57
CA SER A 229 -19.23 7.82 -22.82
C SER A 229 -20.42 8.00 -23.79
N TRP A 230 -20.80 6.95 -24.53
CA TRP A 230 -21.87 6.98 -25.53
C TRP A 230 -23.27 6.62 -24.99
N ILE A 231 -23.39 6.45 -23.66
CA ILE A 231 -24.62 6.01 -23.00
C ILE A 231 -25.54 7.20 -22.70
N LEU A 232 -26.86 7.01 -22.88
CA LEU A 232 -27.91 8.04 -22.84
C LEU A 232 -28.02 8.82 -21.53
N ASP A 233 -27.53 8.27 -20.40
CA ASP A 233 -27.66 8.90 -19.08
C ASP A 233 -26.53 9.89 -18.77
N VAL A 234 -25.49 9.96 -19.60
CA VAL A 234 -24.41 10.96 -19.47
C VAL A 234 -24.82 12.22 -20.18
N THR A 235 -24.99 13.30 -19.44
CA THR A 235 -25.37 14.61 -19.99
C THR A 235 -24.16 15.38 -20.51
N MET A 236 -24.40 16.41 -21.34
CA MET A 236 -23.34 17.33 -21.78
C MET A 236 -22.62 18.00 -20.59
N GLU A 237 -23.33 18.27 -19.50
CA GLU A 237 -22.76 18.85 -18.29
C GLU A 237 -21.74 17.90 -17.65
N MET A 238 -22.05 16.59 -17.59
CA MET A 238 -21.14 15.56 -17.07
C MET A 238 -19.94 15.34 -18.00
N GLU A 239 -20.13 15.36 -19.32
CA GLU A 239 -19.03 15.30 -20.30
C GLU A 239 -18.11 16.52 -20.19
N ASP A 240 -18.65 17.68 -19.86
CA ASP A 240 -17.86 18.89 -19.62
C ASP A 240 -17.15 18.83 -18.26
N TYR A 241 -17.70 18.16 -17.27
CA TYR A 241 -17.13 18.02 -15.92
C TYR A 241 -16.01 16.99 -15.87
N PHE A 242 -16.22 15.80 -16.44
CA PHE A 242 -15.28 14.69 -16.37
C PHE A 242 -14.33 14.61 -17.58
N THR A 243 -13.15 14.03 -17.34
CA THR A 243 -12.38 13.30 -18.35
C THR A 243 -12.84 11.86 -18.33
N ILE A 244 -13.69 11.47 -19.30
CA ILE A 244 -14.21 10.11 -19.40
C ILE A 244 -13.24 9.27 -20.22
N LYS A 245 -12.64 8.24 -19.58
CA LYS A 245 -11.86 7.20 -20.26
C LYS A 245 -12.78 6.06 -20.63
N GLU A 246 -12.50 5.44 -21.77
CA GLU A 246 -13.35 4.38 -22.30
C GLU A 246 -13.02 3.03 -21.64
N SER A 247 -13.98 2.43 -20.98
CA SER A 247 -13.85 1.09 -20.38
C SER A 247 -13.45 0.06 -21.42
N ILE A 248 -12.38 -0.68 -21.18
CA ILE A 248 -11.92 -1.80 -22.01
C ILE A 248 -12.04 -3.09 -21.22
N TRP A 249 -13.00 -3.90 -21.62
CA TRP A 249 -13.20 -5.21 -21.02
C TRP A 249 -12.12 -6.19 -21.51
N PRO A 250 -11.67 -7.15 -20.69
CA PRO A 250 -10.56 -8.05 -21.05
C PRO A 250 -10.78 -8.86 -22.33
N THR A 251 -12.03 -9.15 -22.68
CA THR A 251 -12.40 -9.89 -23.88
C THR A 251 -12.59 -9.04 -25.14
N GLU A 252 -12.54 -7.72 -25.03
CA GLU A 252 -12.68 -6.84 -26.18
C GLU A 252 -11.46 -6.90 -27.09
N ALA A 253 -11.66 -7.31 -28.34
CA ALA A 253 -10.59 -7.39 -29.33
C ALA A 253 -10.23 -6.03 -29.96
N ALA A 254 -11.15 -5.07 -29.94
CA ALA A 254 -10.98 -3.77 -30.62
C ALA A 254 -10.11 -2.84 -29.76
N PHE A 255 -9.05 -2.30 -30.37
CA PHE A 255 -8.28 -1.22 -29.76
C PHE A 255 -9.03 0.10 -29.80
N LYS A 256 -9.15 0.75 -28.66
CA LYS A 256 -9.76 2.07 -28.52
C LYS A 256 -8.73 3.07 -28.01
N PRO A 257 -8.39 4.13 -28.74
CA PRO A 257 -7.32 5.06 -28.32
C PRO A 257 -7.59 5.72 -26.96
N ASN A 258 -8.85 5.99 -26.62
CA ASN A 258 -9.24 6.54 -25.32
C ASN A 258 -9.43 5.47 -24.23
N GLY A 259 -9.05 4.22 -24.52
CA GLY A 259 -9.28 3.09 -23.64
C GLY A 259 -8.53 3.17 -22.32
N PHE A 260 -9.17 2.62 -21.31
CA PHE A 260 -8.56 2.34 -20.02
C PHE A 260 -8.76 0.86 -19.71
N PRO A 261 -7.73 0.03 -19.82
CA PRO A 261 -7.89 -1.42 -19.71
C PRO A 261 -8.06 -1.84 -18.23
N TRP A 262 -9.10 -2.64 -17.99
CA TRP A 262 -9.27 -3.33 -16.71
C TRP A 262 -8.13 -4.33 -16.49
N MET A 263 -7.86 -5.15 -17.50
CA MET A 263 -6.73 -6.07 -17.61
C MET A 263 -6.42 -6.30 -19.09
N GLU A 264 -5.18 -6.59 -19.44
CA GLU A 264 -4.79 -6.84 -20.83
C GLU A 264 -4.36 -8.29 -21.03
N PHE A 265 -4.88 -8.95 -22.07
CA PHE A 265 -4.51 -10.32 -22.44
C PHE A 265 -3.89 -10.40 -23.84
N SER A 266 -4.74 -10.12 -24.85
CA SER A 266 -4.43 -10.41 -26.24
C SER A 266 -3.34 -9.53 -26.82
N ARG A 267 -3.17 -8.33 -26.26
CA ARG A 267 -2.21 -7.32 -26.72
C ARG A 267 -1.00 -7.18 -25.81
N LEU A 268 -0.95 -7.98 -24.73
CA LEU A 268 0.12 -7.93 -23.74
C LEU A 268 1.50 -7.96 -24.42
N TYR A 269 2.41 -7.12 -23.94
CA TYR A 269 3.75 -6.91 -24.49
C TYR A 269 3.81 -6.34 -25.91
N THR A 270 2.72 -5.75 -26.40
CA THR A 270 2.69 -5.08 -27.70
C THR A 270 2.41 -3.57 -27.55
N ASN A 271 2.78 -2.79 -28.57
CA ASN A 271 2.44 -1.37 -28.59
C ASN A 271 0.93 -1.10 -28.56
N ALA A 272 0.11 -2.08 -28.96
CA ALA A 272 -1.35 -1.99 -28.92
C ALA A 272 -1.93 -2.13 -27.51
N ALA A 273 -1.13 -2.53 -26.52
CA ALA A 273 -1.50 -2.53 -25.09
C ALA A 273 -1.17 -1.20 -24.38
N VAL A 274 -0.66 -0.20 -25.11
CA VAL A 274 -0.48 1.16 -24.60
C VAL A 274 -1.54 2.05 -25.25
N TYR A 275 -2.47 2.50 -24.45
CA TYR A 275 -3.61 3.34 -24.88
C TYR A 275 -3.24 4.81 -24.80
N GLY A 276 -3.81 5.61 -25.69
CA GLY A 276 -3.61 7.04 -25.70
C GLY A 276 -4.13 7.70 -26.97
N ARG A 277 -4.58 8.94 -26.86
CA ARG A 277 -5.07 9.77 -27.96
C ARG A 277 -3.94 10.65 -28.51
N ASN A 278 -4.06 11.02 -29.78
CA ASN A 278 -3.18 12.01 -30.41
C ASN A 278 -1.68 11.68 -30.33
N GLY A 279 -1.33 10.39 -30.32
CA GLY A 279 0.06 9.93 -30.25
C GLY A 279 0.66 9.92 -28.82
N ARG A 280 -0.12 10.25 -27.80
CA ARG A 280 0.29 10.07 -26.39
C ARG A 280 0.30 8.59 -26.04
N LYS A 281 1.15 8.21 -25.11
CA LYS A 281 1.15 6.92 -24.42
C LYS A 281 0.53 7.15 -23.04
N GLU A 282 -0.80 7.16 -22.95
CA GLU A 282 -1.48 7.59 -21.73
C GLU A 282 -1.48 6.52 -20.65
N VAL A 283 -1.89 5.29 -20.98
CA VAL A 283 -2.00 4.21 -19.98
C VAL A 283 -1.59 2.86 -20.51
N ALA A 284 -0.91 2.08 -19.67
CA ALA A 284 -0.70 0.64 -19.83
C ALA A 284 -1.14 -0.07 -18.55
N ASN A 285 -1.70 -1.28 -18.69
CA ASN A 285 -2.06 -2.13 -17.57
C ASN A 285 -0.92 -3.10 -17.24
N VAL A 286 -0.74 -3.39 -15.95
CA VAL A 286 0.05 -4.50 -15.44
C VAL A 286 -0.78 -5.28 -14.43
N SER A 287 -0.69 -6.60 -14.47
CA SER A 287 -1.46 -7.48 -13.59
C SER A 287 -0.55 -8.46 -12.87
N VAL A 288 -0.87 -8.78 -11.62
CA VAL A 288 -0.14 -9.79 -10.84
C VAL A 288 -0.28 -11.16 -11.49
N ALA A 289 -1.51 -11.52 -11.86
CA ALA A 289 -1.84 -12.68 -12.67
C ALA A 289 -2.95 -12.32 -13.65
N GLN A 290 -3.14 -13.15 -14.68
CA GLN A 290 -4.22 -13.02 -15.65
C GLN A 290 -4.84 -14.38 -15.92
N HIS A 291 -6.15 -14.42 -16.04
CA HIS A 291 -6.86 -15.58 -16.52
C HIS A 291 -6.92 -15.61 -18.06
N ASN A 292 -7.16 -16.76 -18.63
CA ASN A 292 -7.18 -16.93 -20.07
C ASN A 292 -8.48 -16.40 -20.68
N VAL A 293 -8.39 -15.58 -21.74
CA VAL A 293 -9.54 -15.07 -22.52
C VAL A 293 -10.48 -16.15 -23.05
N THR A 294 -9.99 -17.37 -23.28
CA THR A 294 -10.82 -18.46 -23.82
C THR A 294 -11.74 -19.09 -22.78
N VAL A 295 -11.64 -18.74 -21.53
CA VAL A 295 -12.31 -19.40 -20.40
C VAL A 295 -13.43 -18.55 -19.78
N ASN A 296 -13.81 -17.44 -20.40
CA ASN A 296 -14.91 -16.58 -19.98
C ASN A 296 -14.91 -16.28 -18.47
N PHE A 297 -13.78 -15.82 -17.93
CA PHE A 297 -13.59 -15.52 -16.51
C PHE A 297 -13.68 -16.72 -15.56
N ALA A 298 -14.03 -17.91 -16.03
CA ALA A 298 -14.01 -19.09 -15.20
C ALA A 298 -12.56 -19.48 -14.91
N SER A 299 -12.25 -19.76 -13.65
CA SER A 299 -10.93 -20.18 -13.23
C SER A 299 -10.52 -21.49 -13.88
N SER A 300 -9.40 -21.47 -14.59
CA SER A 300 -8.71 -22.65 -15.06
C SER A 300 -7.53 -23.03 -14.18
N ALA A 301 -7.38 -22.38 -13.04
CA ALA A 301 -6.22 -22.51 -12.15
C ALA A 301 -5.91 -23.97 -11.75
N TRP A 302 -6.92 -24.82 -11.63
CA TRP A 302 -6.76 -26.23 -11.28
C TRP A 302 -6.78 -27.18 -12.48
N TYR A 303 -7.45 -26.79 -13.58
CA TYR A 303 -7.71 -27.68 -14.72
C TYR A 303 -6.85 -27.35 -15.94
N GLY A 304 -5.99 -26.36 -15.82
CA GLY A 304 -5.19 -25.85 -16.92
C GLY A 304 -5.98 -24.95 -17.86
N GLY A 305 -5.32 -24.28 -18.77
CA GLY A 305 -5.98 -23.39 -19.73
C GLY A 305 -5.10 -22.29 -20.30
N GLY A 306 -3.84 -22.22 -19.92
CA GLY A 306 -2.88 -21.23 -20.44
C GLY A 306 -2.99 -19.87 -19.77
N ASP A 307 -3.48 -19.82 -18.54
CA ASP A 307 -3.50 -18.60 -17.73
C ASP A 307 -2.09 -18.15 -17.42
N HIS A 308 -1.88 -16.84 -17.40
CA HIS A 308 -0.65 -16.25 -16.91
C HIS A 308 -0.78 -16.06 -15.39
N THR A 309 -0.49 -17.13 -14.66
CA THR A 309 -0.52 -17.10 -13.18
C THR A 309 0.65 -16.29 -12.62
N ARG A 310 0.68 -16.12 -11.28
CA ARG A 310 1.80 -15.42 -10.60
C ARG A 310 3.17 -15.99 -10.98
N SER A 311 3.24 -17.30 -11.18
CA SER A 311 4.45 -18.05 -11.54
C SER A 311 4.72 -18.15 -13.03
N TRP A 312 3.94 -17.45 -13.89
CA TRP A 312 4.15 -17.48 -15.33
C TRP A 312 5.39 -16.68 -15.73
N HIS A 313 6.30 -17.32 -16.48
CA HIS A 313 7.39 -16.63 -17.17
C HIS A 313 7.96 -17.52 -18.29
N ASN A 314 8.72 -16.93 -19.21
CA ASN A 314 9.36 -17.67 -20.33
C ASN A 314 8.40 -18.56 -21.12
N GLY A 315 7.12 -18.16 -21.25
CA GLY A 315 6.11 -18.86 -22.03
C GLY A 315 5.43 -20.04 -21.33
N SER A 316 5.63 -20.24 -20.03
CA SER A 316 4.97 -21.30 -19.25
C SER A 316 4.86 -20.97 -17.77
N VAL A 317 4.00 -21.70 -17.05
CA VAL A 317 3.93 -21.64 -15.60
C VAL A 317 5.10 -22.43 -15.01
N ASP A 318 5.92 -21.79 -14.19
CA ASP A 318 6.90 -22.47 -13.35
C ASP A 318 6.15 -23.16 -12.19
N ARG A 319 6.36 -24.46 -12.04
CA ARG A 319 5.67 -25.31 -11.06
C ARG A 319 6.55 -25.64 -9.85
N SER A 320 7.71 -24.99 -9.73
CA SER A 320 8.51 -25.12 -8.51
C SER A 320 7.76 -24.48 -7.32
N PRO A 321 7.84 -25.05 -6.11
CA PRO A 321 7.15 -24.51 -4.93
C PRO A 321 7.49 -23.05 -4.65
N GLU A 322 8.70 -22.63 -5.01
CA GLU A 322 9.22 -21.29 -4.76
C GLU A 322 8.74 -20.26 -5.79
N ALA A 323 8.23 -20.69 -6.95
CA ALA A 323 7.92 -19.79 -8.07
C ALA A 323 6.92 -18.70 -7.70
N ILE A 324 5.90 -19.04 -6.90
CA ILE A 324 4.86 -18.10 -6.48
C ILE A 324 5.41 -16.94 -5.64
N TYR A 325 6.55 -17.10 -4.95
CA TYR A 325 7.17 -16.02 -4.16
C TYR A 325 7.83 -14.96 -5.02
N TYR A 326 8.27 -15.32 -6.24
CA TYR A 326 9.01 -14.41 -7.12
C TYR A 326 8.13 -13.39 -7.85
N GLY A 327 6.86 -13.72 -8.10
CA GLY A 327 5.96 -12.86 -8.86
C GLY A 327 6.47 -12.60 -10.28
N TYR A 328 6.84 -13.66 -11.00
CA TYR A 328 7.47 -13.59 -12.32
C TYR A 328 6.60 -12.85 -13.35
N ASN A 329 5.30 -13.18 -13.42
CA ASN A 329 4.38 -12.52 -14.34
C ASN A 329 4.30 -11.01 -14.08
N PHE A 330 4.22 -10.64 -12.81
CA PHE A 330 4.17 -9.24 -12.39
C PHE A 330 5.47 -8.49 -12.74
N ALA A 331 6.62 -9.13 -12.51
CA ALA A 331 7.93 -8.57 -12.85
C ALA A 331 8.09 -8.35 -14.35
N ASP A 332 7.68 -9.34 -15.18
CA ASP A 332 7.78 -9.25 -16.64
C ASP A 332 6.89 -8.13 -17.20
N GLN A 333 5.67 -7.99 -16.68
CA GLN A 333 4.75 -6.93 -17.10
C GLN A 333 5.24 -5.53 -16.70
N TRP A 334 5.73 -5.38 -15.47
CA TRP A 334 6.33 -4.11 -15.04
C TRP A 334 7.54 -3.72 -15.89
N LYS A 335 8.42 -4.69 -16.16
CA LYS A 335 9.58 -4.45 -17.02
C LYS A 335 9.15 -3.93 -18.39
N TRP A 336 8.19 -4.60 -19.03
CA TRP A 336 7.66 -4.17 -20.30
C TRP A 336 7.00 -2.77 -20.22
N ALA A 337 6.19 -2.52 -19.21
CA ALA A 337 5.49 -1.25 -19.05
C ALA A 337 6.47 -0.09 -18.80
N ILE A 338 7.52 -0.30 -18.00
CA ILE A 338 8.58 0.70 -17.79
C ILE A 338 9.32 0.99 -19.10
N GLU A 339 9.64 -0.01 -19.92
CA GLU A 339 10.27 0.15 -21.23
C GLU A 339 9.32 0.85 -22.23
N ALA A 340 8.04 0.58 -22.18
CA ALA A 340 7.02 1.25 -22.98
C ALA A 340 6.84 2.72 -22.60
N ASP A 341 7.11 3.08 -21.35
CA ASP A 341 7.09 4.42 -20.76
C ASP A 341 5.77 5.20 -20.99
N PRO A 342 4.60 4.67 -20.57
CA PRO A 342 3.36 5.42 -20.61
C PRO A 342 3.36 6.57 -19.59
N GLU A 343 2.39 7.47 -19.66
CA GLU A 343 2.21 8.54 -18.66
C GLU A 343 1.68 7.98 -17.33
N MET A 344 0.90 6.87 -17.40
CA MET A 344 0.41 6.17 -16.22
C MET A 344 0.48 4.64 -16.40
N ILE A 345 0.76 3.94 -15.32
CA ILE A 345 0.58 2.48 -15.21
C ILE A 345 -0.59 2.20 -14.28
N PHE A 346 -1.49 1.34 -14.73
CA PHE A 346 -2.62 0.85 -13.95
C PHE A 346 -2.40 -0.60 -13.53
N VAL A 347 -2.43 -0.84 -12.21
CA VAL A 347 -2.17 -2.16 -11.61
C VAL A 347 -3.48 -2.86 -11.30
N THR A 348 -3.59 -4.14 -11.69
CA THR A 348 -4.71 -4.99 -11.33
C THR A 348 -4.19 -6.12 -10.45
N GLY A 349 -4.42 -6.15 -9.09
CA GLY A 349 -5.22 -5.20 -8.29
C GLY A 349 -4.68 -5.12 -6.87
N TRP A 350 -5.47 -4.54 -5.96
CA TRP A 350 -5.07 -4.44 -4.55
C TRP A 350 -5.63 -5.59 -3.70
N ASN A 351 -6.98 -5.71 -3.60
CA ASN A 351 -7.68 -6.48 -2.58
C ASN A 351 -8.90 -7.29 -3.08
N GLU A 352 -8.84 -7.92 -4.25
CA GLU A 352 -9.91 -8.80 -4.75
C GLU A 352 -9.83 -10.19 -4.09
N TRP A 353 -10.08 -10.25 -2.79
CA TRP A 353 -9.94 -11.49 -2.02
C TRP A 353 -11.01 -12.51 -2.27
N VAL A 354 -12.21 -12.12 -2.71
CA VAL A 354 -13.35 -13.00 -2.85
C VAL A 354 -13.77 -13.15 -4.31
N ALA A 355 -14.12 -14.38 -4.68
CA ALA A 355 -14.67 -14.71 -5.98
C ALA A 355 -15.96 -15.53 -5.83
N GLN A 356 -16.94 -15.29 -6.70
CA GLN A 356 -18.21 -16.02 -6.68
C GLN A 356 -18.03 -17.39 -7.31
N ARG A 357 -18.47 -18.45 -6.61
CA ARG A 357 -18.53 -19.80 -7.16
C ARG A 357 -19.55 -19.88 -8.29
N GLN A 358 -19.11 -20.32 -9.46
CA GLN A 358 -19.91 -20.44 -10.68
C GLN A 358 -20.48 -21.83 -10.89
N ALA A 359 -21.27 -21.98 -11.94
CA ALA A 359 -21.77 -23.26 -12.39
C ALA A 359 -20.61 -24.16 -12.85
N SER A 360 -20.66 -25.44 -12.50
CA SER A 360 -19.69 -26.45 -12.88
C SER A 360 -20.01 -27.07 -14.25
N SER A 361 -18.97 -27.63 -14.87
CA SER A 361 -19.10 -28.58 -16.00
C SER A 361 -18.39 -29.88 -15.64
N PRO A 362 -18.59 -30.96 -16.40
CA PRO A 362 -17.85 -32.21 -16.18
C PRO A 362 -16.32 -32.05 -16.24
N GLU A 363 -15.84 -31.11 -17.07
CA GLU A 363 -14.41 -30.82 -17.24
C GLU A 363 -13.89 -29.85 -16.16
N ARG A 364 -14.79 -29.16 -15.48
CA ARG A 364 -14.50 -28.17 -14.44
C ARG A 364 -15.56 -28.22 -13.35
N PRO A 365 -15.47 -29.24 -12.47
CA PRO A 365 -16.47 -29.45 -11.41
C PRO A 365 -16.58 -28.28 -10.43
N VAL A 366 -15.45 -27.55 -10.19
CA VAL A 366 -15.41 -26.38 -9.32
C VAL A 366 -14.89 -25.18 -10.12
N SER A 367 -15.67 -24.11 -10.19
CA SER A 367 -15.32 -22.93 -10.99
C SER A 367 -15.65 -21.64 -10.25
N PHE A 368 -14.81 -20.64 -10.42
CA PHE A 368 -14.98 -19.31 -9.86
C PHE A 368 -14.83 -18.25 -10.95
N VAL A 369 -15.50 -17.13 -10.75
CA VAL A 369 -15.18 -15.92 -11.51
C VAL A 369 -13.86 -15.39 -10.96
N ASP A 370 -12.93 -15.06 -11.84
CA ASP A 370 -11.68 -14.37 -11.52
C ASP A 370 -10.71 -15.17 -10.65
N CYS A 371 -10.69 -14.98 -9.35
CA CYS A 371 -9.66 -15.48 -8.45
C CYS A 371 -10.04 -16.79 -7.79
N ALA A 372 -9.47 -17.92 -8.22
CA ALA A 372 -9.78 -19.23 -7.65
C ALA A 372 -8.82 -19.67 -6.55
N ASN A 373 -7.56 -19.30 -6.64
CA ASN A 373 -6.48 -19.73 -5.75
C ASN A 373 -5.35 -18.71 -5.76
N PRO A 374 -4.33 -18.83 -4.89
CA PRO A 374 -3.20 -17.90 -4.87
C PRO A 374 -2.49 -17.69 -6.20
N GLU A 375 -2.32 -18.72 -7.02
CA GLU A 375 -1.66 -18.61 -8.32
C GLU A 375 -2.44 -17.75 -9.32
N ALA A 376 -3.76 -17.81 -9.30
CA ALA A 376 -4.63 -17.09 -10.23
C ALA A 376 -5.10 -15.74 -9.71
N SER A 377 -4.86 -15.43 -8.43
CA SER A 377 -5.25 -14.17 -7.82
C SER A 377 -4.38 -12.99 -8.28
N ARG A 378 -4.95 -11.79 -8.25
CA ARG A 378 -4.38 -10.60 -8.89
C ARG A 378 -3.93 -9.52 -7.92
N ASP A 379 -3.90 -9.81 -6.62
CA ASP A 379 -3.78 -8.80 -5.59
C ASP A 379 -2.37 -8.63 -5.05
N CYS A 380 -2.06 -7.38 -4.67
CA CYS A 380 -0.81 -7.00 -4.03
C CYS A 380 -0.94 -6.85 -2.51
N GLU A 381 -2.17 -6.81 -1.97
CA GLU A 381 -2.37 -6.79 -0.51
C GLU A 381 -1.74 -8.03 0.12
N PRO A 382 -1.03 -7.88 1.25
CA PRO A 382 -0.37 -9.01 1.91
C PRO A 382 -1.33 -10.12 2.34
N MET A 383 -0.89 -11.37 2.17
CA MET A 383 -1.62 -12.53 2.64
C MET A 383 -1.04 -13.10 3.93
N ASN A 384 -1.88 -13.76 4.71
CA ASN A 384 -1.45 -14.51 5.87
C ASN A 384 -0.80 -15.84 5.42
N GLY A 385 0.48 -16.02 5.71
CA GLY A 385 1.25 -17.17 5.24
C GLY A 385 1.68 -17.06 3.77
N LEU A 386 2.06 -18.17 3.15
CA LEU A 386 2.57 -18.29 1.78
C LEU A 386 3.56 -17.17 1.43
N PHE A 387 3.26 -16.28 0.51
CA PHE A 387 4.17 -15.22 0.05
C PHE A 387 4.11 -13.93 0.89
N GLY A 388 3.27 -13.87 1.93
CA GLY A 388 3.20 -12.71 2.85
C GLY A 388 3.01 -11.38 2.12
N ASP A 389 3.93 -10.43 2.34
CA ASP A 389 3.94 -9.10 1.75
C ASP A 389 4.85 -8.96 0.51
N ASN A 390 5.36 -10.06 -0.04
CA ASN A 390 6.32 -10.02 -1.16
C ASN A 390 5.80 -9.23 -2.37
N TYR A 391 4.50 -9.32 -2.68
CA TYR A 391 3.89 -8.59 -3.80
C TYR A 391 3.72 -7.10 -3.50
N TYR A 392 3.43 -6.75 -2.26
CA TYR A 392 3.42 -5.36 -1.82
C TYR A 392 4.82 -4.74 -1.92
N MET A 393 5.85 -5.44 -1.44
CA MET A 393 7.24 -5.01 -1.55
C MET A 393 7.69 -4.89 -3.01
N GLN A 394 7.24 -5.81 -3.86
CA GLN A 394 7.49 -5.77 -5.31
C GLN A 394 6.78 -4.59 -5.98
N LEU A 395 5.54 -4.29 -5.57
CA LEU A 395 4.79 -3.11 -6.02
C LEU A 395 5.56 -1.81 -5.71
N ILE A 396 6.00 -1.62 -4.47
CA ILE A 396 6.80 -0.46 -4.06
C ILE A 396 8.05 -0.34 -4.92
N SER A 397 8.78 -1.44 -5.10
CA SER A 397 10.01 -1.47 -5.90
C SER A 397 9.76 -1.04 -7.34
N ASN A 398 8.72 -1.55 -7.97
CA ASN A 398 8.36 -1.26 -9.36
C ASN A 398 7.85 0.19 -9.53
N ILE A 399 7.08 0.70 -8.58
CA ILE A 399 6.65 2.10 -8.57
C ILE A 399 7.88 3.02 -8.56
N ARG A 400 8.87 2.74 -7.72
CA ARG A 400 10.10 3.54 -7.65
C ARG A 400 10.98 3.42 -8.91
N LEU A 401 11.04 2.25 -9.52
CA LEU A 401 11.74 2.08 -10.79
C LEU A 401 11.05 2.84 -11.94
N TYR A 402 9.74 2.99 -11.89
CA TYR A 402 8.95 3.69 -12.90
C TYR A 402 8.86 5.21 -12.65
N LYS A 403 8.47 5.62 -11.46
CA LYS A 403 8.27 7.05 -11.10
C LYS A 403 9.57 7.73 -10.70
N GLY A 404 10.58 6.97 -10.29
CA GLY A 404 11.73 7.47 -9.55
C GLY A 404 11.44 7.66 -8.07
N THR A 405 12.41 8.19 -7.35
CA THR A 405 12.35 8.39 -5.90
C THR A 405 12.24 9.87 -5.55
N GLN A 406 11.57 10.16 -4.42
CA GLN A 406 11.44 11.53 -3.89
C GLN A 406 12.77 12.08 -3.34
N GLY A 407 13.73 11.21 -3.13
CA GLY A 407 14.99 11.54 -2.49
C GLY A 407 15.03 11.16 -1.02
N ARG A 408 16.12 11.49 -0.38
CA ARG A 408 16.34 11.20 1.03
C ARG A 408 16.08 12.44 1.88
N VAL A 409 15.65 12.21 3.10
CA VAL A 409 15.61 13.25 4.12
C VAL A 409 17.04 13.76 4.37
N ALA A 410 17.23 15.06 4.37
CA ALA A 410 18.53 15.67 4.60
C ALA A 410 19.01 15.40 6.03
N THR A 411 20.24 14.89 6.19
CA THR A 411 20.78 14.49 7.51
C THR A 411 21.19 15.66 8.41
N GLY A 412 21.15 16.89 7.91
CA GLY A 412 21.54 18.09 8.66
C GLY A 412 23.01 18.16 9.04
N GLY A 413 23.36 19.16 9.81
CA GLY A 413 24.70 19.35 10.37
C GLY A 413 24.93 18.61 11.69
N ASN A 414 26.14 18.79 12.26
CA ASN A 414 26.39 18.31 13.61
C ASN A 414 25.65 19.19 14.63
N VAL A 415 24.83 18.53 15.46
CA VAL A 415 24.11 19.15 16.58
C VAL A 415 24.26 18.24 17.79
N THR A 416 24.80 18.74 18.88
CA THR A 416 24.85 18.03 20.15
C THR A 416 23.55 18.27 20.90
N ILE A 417 22.87 17.20 21.30
CA ILE A 417 21.69 17.24 22.14
C ILE A 417 22.11 16.99 23.58
N ASP A 418 21.79 17.93 24.46
CA ASP A 418 21.95 17.75 25.92
C ASP A 418 20.79 16.89 26.42
N ILE A 419 21.08 15.66 26.84
CA ILE A 419 20.06 14.71 27.30
C ILE A 419 19.34 15.18 28.57
N ASP A 420 19.99 16.01 29.37
CA ASP A 420 19.43 16.60 30.58
C ASP A 420 18.73 17.95 30.30
N GLY A 421 18.87 18.48 29.08
CA GLY A 421 18.25 19.69 28.59
C GLY A 421 16.77 19.51 28.20
N GLY A 422 16.09 20.61 27.92
CA GLY A 422 14.70 20.61 27.47
C GLY A 422 14.55 20.18 26.01
N PHE A 423 13.35 19.74 25.64
CA PHE A 423 13.02 19.26 24.28
C PHE A 423 13.03 20.36 23.20
N GLY A 424 12.92 21.66 23.56
CA GLY A 424 12.99 22.77 22.60
C GLY A 424 14.29 22.84 21.78
N GLN A 425 15.36 22.15 22.21
CA GLN A 425 16.59 22.04 21.42
C GLN A 425 16.40 21.27 20.11
N TRP A 426 15.34 20.45 20.01
CA TRP A 426 14.98 19.70 18.82
C TRP A 426 14.30 20.55 17.72
N ASP A 427 13.95 21.81 18.04
CA ASP A 427 13.37 22.76 17.08
C ASP A 427 14.45 23.56 16.33
N SER A 428 15.71 23.17 16.49
CA SER A 428 16.84 23.78 15.76
C SER A 428 16.72 23.55 14.27
N GLU A 429 16.83 24.61 13.45
CA GLU A 429 16.88 24.56 11.98
C GLU A 429 18.02 23.67 11.41
N LYS A 430 19.01 23.32 12.25
CA LYS A 430 20.08 22.41 11.86
C LYS A 430 19.65 20.94 11.89
N ILE A 431 18.52 20.63 12.54
CA ILE A 431 17.95 19.29 12.59
C ILE A 431 16.92 19.19 11.46
N THR A 432 17.38 18.73 10.31
CA THR A 432 16.57 18.62 9.10
C THR A 432 16.03 17.20 8.86
N ALA A 433 16.54 16.22 9.61
CA ALA A 433 16.06 14.84 9.54
C ALA A 433 14.83 14.70 10.44
N VAL A 434 13.69 14.94 9.85
CA VAL A 434 12.36 14.83 10.46
C VAL A 434 11.56 13.78 9.68
N TYR A 435 10.82 12.96 10.39
CA TYR A 435 9.98 11.88 9.86
C TYR A 435 8.64 11.91 10.57
N THR A 436 7.62 11.36 9.94
CA THR A 436 6.26 11.35 10.51
C THR A 436 5.63 9.98 10.41
N ASP A 437 4.67 9.75 11.26
CA ASP A 437 3.75 8.63 11.21
C ASP A 437 2.31 9.11 11.21
N TYR A 438 1.37 8.21 10.96
CA TYR A 438 -0.06 8.46 10.80
C TYR A 438 -0.74 8.53 12.16
N GLU A 439 -1.13 9.73 12.59
CA GLU A 439 -1.89 9.90 13.83
C GLU A 439 -3.24 9.17 13.77
N GLY A 440 -3.57 8.39 14.79
CA GLY A 440 -4.82 7.63 14.91
C GLY A 440 -4.79 6.26 14.25
N ASP A 441 -3.63 5.76 13.83
CA ASP A 441 -3.53 4.44 13.21
C ASP A 441 -3.45 3.28 14.24
N THR A 442 -3.31 3.63 15.50
CA THR A 442 -3.38 2.75 16.68
C THR A 442 -4.81 2.51 17.18
N ALA A 443 -5.82 2.99 16.44
CA ALA A 443 -7.21 2.81 16.82
C ALA A 443 -7.57 1.34 17.02
N ASP A 444 -8.39 1.07 18.06
CA ASP A 444 -8.87 -0.27 18.39
C ASP A 444 -9.63 -0.88 17.20
N ARG A 445 -9.43 -2.17 16.98
CA ARG A 445 -10.23 -2.95 16.06
C ARG A 445 -11.31 -3.73 16.79
N GLY A 446 -12.55 -3.60 16.39
CA GLY A 446 -13.69 -4.36 16.95
C GLY A 446 -14.72 -4.63 15.85
N ASN A 447 -14.41 -5.52 14.90
CA ASN A 447 -15.27 -5.76 13.74
C ASN A 447 -15.50 -7.24 13.48
N ALA A 448 -16.71 -7.58 13.02
CA ALA A 448 -17.01 -8.93 12.57
C ALA A 448 -16.61 -9.11 11.11
N GLY A 449 -15.89 -10.19 10.81
CA GLY A 449 -15.57 -10.61 9.45
C GLY A 449 -16.52 -11.70 8.93
N PHE A 450 -16.08 -12.39 7.88
CA PHE A 450 -16.83 -13.52 7.32
C PHE A 450 -17.00 -14.63 8.34
N GLY A 451 -18.13 -15.34 8.25
CA GLY A 451 -18.49 -16.41 9.19
C GLY A 451 -18.77 -15.94 10.62
N GLY A 452 -18.88 -14.64 10.85
CA GLY A 452 -19.06 -14.05 12.19
C GLY A 452 -17.79 -14.08 13.05
N ILE A 453 -16.62 -14.30 12.45
CA ILE A 453 -15.33 -14.19 13.14
C ILE A 453 -15.18 -12.78 13.68
N GLN A 454 -14.89 -12.66 14.98
CA GLN A 454 -14.65 -11.36 15.60
C GLN A 454 -13.17 -11.04 15.54
N TYR A 455 -12.82 -9.92 14.91
CA TYR A 455 -11.49 -9.35 14.92
C TYR A 455 -11.42 -8.25 15.96
N ILE A 456 -10.61 -8.48 16.99
CA ILE A 456 -10.42 -7.56 18.11
C ILE A 456 -8.93 -7.31 18.23
N ASP A 457 -8.54 -6.05 18.23
CA ASP A 457 -7.21 -5.59 18.57
C ASP A 457 -7.33 -4.35 19.45
N GLU A 458 -6.81 -4.43 20.67
CA GLU A 458 -6.78 -3.36 21.66
C GLU A 458 -5.31 -3.12 22.09
N THR A 459 -4.38 -3.43 21.18
CA THR A 459 -2.94 -3.32 21.46
C THR A 459 -2.38 -1.93 21.18
N GLY A 460 -3.15 -1.03 20.57
CA GLY A 460 -2.75 0.35 20.30
C GLY A 460 -2.29 1.06 21.56
N ARG A 461 -1.09 1.65 21.51
CA ARG A 461 -0.48 2.38 22.63
C ARG A 461 0.61 3.27 22.07
N ASN A 462 0.79 4.47 22.64
CA ASN A 462 1.84 5.42 22.25
C ASN A 462 1.83 5.73 20.75
N ASP A 463 0.68 6.19 20.23
CA ASP A 463 0.43 6.56 18.84
C ASP A 463 1.52 7.52 18.34
N PHE A 464 2.41 7.05 17.49
CA PHE A 464 3.55 7.81 17.00
C PHE A 464 3.11 8.89 16.00
N VAL A 465 3.75 10.06 16.06
CA VAL A 465 3.44 11.18 15.17
C VAL A 465 4.69 11.73 14.49
N THR A 466 5.78 11.95 15.25
CA THR A 466 6.97 12.62 14.73
C THR A 466 8.25 12.01 15.26
N PHE A 467 9.22 11.87 14.35
CA PHE A 467 10.57 11.45 14.73
C PHE A 467 11.60 12.45 14.20
N LYS A 468 12.68 12.64 14.96
CA LYS A 468 13.82 13.44 14.49
C LYS A 468 15.12 12.70 14.79
N VAL A 469 16.12 12.90 13.93
CA VAL A 469 17.46 12.35 14.15
C VAL A 469 18.49 13.47 14.09
N ALA A 470 19.37 13.49 15.09
CA ALA A 470 20.50 14.41 15.16
C ALA A 470 21.79 13.65 15.45
N ARG A 471 22.93 14.26 15.20
CA ARG A 471 24.22 13.66 15.48
C ARG A 471 25.26 14.70 15.83
N ASP A 472 26.27 14.26 16.58
CA ASP A 472 27.52 14.96 16.73
C ASP A 472 28.72 14.05 16.42
N LYS A 473 29.91 14.41 16.88
CA LYS A 473 31.13 13.62 16.65
C LYS A 473 31.03 12.20 17.23
N ASN A 474 30.44 12.04 18.42
CA ASN A 474 30.49 10.81 19.21
C ASN A 474 29.15 10.08 19.31
N TYR A 475 28.05 10.81 19.17
CA TYR A 475 26.71 10.32 19.44
C TYR A 475 25.79 10.49 18.24
N ILE A 476 24.78 9.64 18.17
CA ILE A 476 23.56 9.81 17.40
C ILE A 476 22.40 9.93 18.37
N TYR A 477 21.46 10.80 18.09
CA TYR A 477 20.33 11.11 18.92
C TYR A 477 19.05 10.82 18.15
N PHE A 478 18.08 10.21 18.83
CA PHE A 478 16.77 9.95 18.28
C PHE A 478 15.72 10.64 19.14
N TYR A 479 14.73 11.20 18.50
CA TYR A 479 13.56 11.81 19.10
C TYR A 479 12.33 11.07 18.58
N ALA A 480 11.37 10.82 19.47
CA ALA A 480 10.05 10.34 19.13
C ALA A 480 9.00 11.18 19.86
N GLU A 481 7.90 11.48 19.20
CA GLU A 481 6.73 12.18 19.73
C GLU A 481 5.49 11.34 19.42
N THR A 482 4.61 11.24 20.40
CA THR A 482 3.33 10.53 20.31
C THR A 482 2.18 11.53 20.35
N ALA A 483 0.99 11.13 19.91
CA ALA A 483 -0.21 11.99 19.94
C ALA A 483 -0.56 12.41 21.37
N GLU A 484 -0.50 11.47 22.31
CA GLU A 484 -0.79 11.67 23.73
C GLU A 484 0.46 11.43 24.58
N ASP A 485 0.40 11.69 25.89
CA ASP A 485 1.51 11.45 26.82
C ASP A 485 1.98 9.99 26.76
N ILE A 486 3.30 9.79 26.65
CA ILE A 486 3.92 8.47 26.59
C ILE A 486 3.61 7.68 27.87
N THR A 487 3.14 6.45 27.70
CA THR A 487 2.84 5.55 28.82
C THR A 487 4.09 5.21 29.63
N PRO A 488 3.97 4.88 30.93
CA PRO A 488 5.11 4.45 31.73
C PRO A 488 5.83 3.23 31.11
N ALA A 489 7.15 3.17 31.21
CA ALA A 489 7.98 2.08 30.71
C ALA A 489 7.89 0.83 31.62
N ASP A 490 6.68 0.34 31.87
CA ASP A 490 6.41 -0.83 32.75
C ASP A 490 5.81 -2.02 31.99
N GLY A 491 5.36 -1.82 30.73
CA GLY A 491 4.89 -2.85 29.82
C GLY A 491 6.00 -3.45 28.94
N ASP A 492 5.73 -4.62 28.40
CA ASP A 492 6.60 -5.25 27.40
C ASP A 492 6.59 -4.47 26.07
N ASN A 493 7.67 -4.61 25.30
CA ASN A 493 7.82 -4.02 23.96
C ASN A 493 7.52 -2.51 23.89
N TRP A 494 7.93 -1.79 24.95
CA TRP A 494 7.69 -0.37 25.10
C TRP A 494 8.69 0.46 24.29
N MET A 495 8.19 1.33 23.40
CA MET A 495 8.98 2.33 22.66
C MET A 495 10.32 1.74 22.14
N THR A 496 10.27 0.65 21.39
CA THR A 496 11.46 -0.04 20.89
C THR A 496 11.96 0.64 19.62
N LEU A 497 13.25 0.99 19.59
CA LEU A 497 13.92 1.51 18.39
C LEU A 497 14.80 0.41 17.78
N PHE A 498 14.46 -0.04 16.57
CA PHE A 498 15.27 -0.95 15.77
C PHE A 498 16.18 -0.16 14.82
N ILE A 499 17.45 -0.57 14.73
CA ILE A 499 18.49 0.13 13.97
C ILE A 499 19.28 -0.84 13.09
N ALA A 500 19.42 -0.48 11.82
CA ALA A 500 20.37 -1.07 10.89
C ALA A 500 21.51 -0.07 10.63
N SER A 501 22.71 -0.36 11.13
CA SER A 501 23.83 0.60 11.18
C SER A 501 24.90 0.43 10.11
N GLY A 502 24.54 -0.07 8.92
CA GLY A 502 25.43 -0.13 7.76
C GLY A 502 25.77 -1.51 7.22
N ALA A 503 25.25 -2.59 7.82
CA ALA A 503 25.32 -3.94 7.26
C ALA A 503 24.49 -4.10 5.98
N TRP A 504 23.59 -3.15 5.73
CA TRP A 504 22.67 -3.13 4.61
C TRP A 504 23.34 -3.15 3.21
N ASN A 505 24.47 -2.46 3.07
CA ASN A 505 25.13 -2.30 1.77
C ASN A 505 26.21 -3.33 1.45
N ASP A 506 26.68 -4.08 2.44
CA ASP A 506 27.86 -4.92 2.27
C ASP A 506 27.55 -6.34 1.79
N GLY A 507 26.30 -6.62 1.35
CA GLY A 507 25.89 -7.91 0.78
C GLY A 507 26.20 -9.14 1.66
N GLY A 508 27.04 -8.97 2.68
CA GLY A 508 27.63 -10.01 3.49
C GLY A 508 26.89 -10.35 4.77
N ASN A 509 26.16 -9.41 5.35
CA ASN A 509 25.53 -9.61 6.66
C ASN A 509 24.00 -9.72 6.60
N LYS A 510 23.44 -10.03 5.46
CA LYS A 510 22.03 -10.45 5.33
C LYS A 510 21.67 -11.59 6.30
N LYS A 511 22.68 -12.30 6.81
CA LYS A 511 22.53 -13.38 7.79
C LYS A 511 22.54 -12.94 9.26
N LEU A 512 22.98 -11.72 9.59
CA LEU A 512 23.04 -11.25 10.97
C LEU A 512 21.79 -10.49 11.39
N ALA A 513 21.08 -9.95 10.45
CA ALA A 513 19.93 -9.13 10.68
C ALA A 513 18.67 -9.92 10.42
N GLY A 514 18.13 -10.45 11.47
CA GLY A 514 16.78 -10.94 11.45
C GLY A 514 16.52 -11.98 10.38
N ASN A 515 17.39 -12.97 10.25
CA ASN A 515 16.96 -14.23 9.73
C ASN A 515 15.93 -14.81 10.70
N LEU A 516 14.79 -14.21 10.74
CA LEU A 516 13.57 -14.88 11.14
C LEU A 516 13.08 -15.69 9.93
N ILE A 517 13.99 -16.49 9.36
CA ILE A 517 13.57 -17.70 8.70
C ILE A 517 13.22 -18.60 9.87
N ASP A 518 11.96 -18.68 10.18
CA ASP A 518 11.48 -19.89 10.80
C ASP A 518 11.70 -21.05 9.82
N ASP A 519 11.65 -22.27 10.28
CA ASP A 519 11.73 -23.47 9.43
C ASP A 519 10.61 -23.54 8.38
N SER A 520 9.65 -22.58 8.36
CA SER A 520 8.60 -22.41 7.37
C SER A 520 9.02 -21.62 6.14
N GLY A 521 10.24 -21.03 6.13
CA GLY A 521 10.77 -20.29 4.98
C GLY A 521 10.30 -18.84 4.89
N ALA A 522 9.62 -18.32 5.91
CA ALA A 522 9.31 -16.89 6.00
C ALA A 522 10.61 -16.08 6.18
N GLY A 523 10.94 -15.33 5.20
CA GLY A 523 12.25 -14.80 4.90
C GLY A 523 12.82 -13.70 5.79
N PHE A 524 13.73 -12.94 5.21
CA PHE A 524 14.57 -11.93 5.85
C PHE A 524 13.73 -10.80 6.46
N TRP A 525 13.45 -10.89 7.75
CA TRP A 525 12.53 -9.97 8.32
C TRP A 525 13.09 -8.58 8.60
N TYR A 526 14.18 -8.47 9.28
CA TYR A 526 14.68 -7.16 9.70
C TYR A 526 15.54 -6.42 8.68
N GLY A 527 15.61 -6.87 7.44
CA GLY A 527 16.32 -6.15 6.41
C GLY A 527 17.68 -5.59 6.80
N GLY A 528 18.45 -6.26 7.66
CA GLY A 528 19.73 -5.78 8.11
C GLY A 528 19.73 -5.10 9.49
N ILE A 529 18.69 -5.22 10.31
CA ILE A 529 18.68 -4.70 11.69
C ILE A 529 19.73 -5.41 12.52
N ASP A 530 20.65 -4.66 13.09
CA ASP A 530 21.76 -5.13 13.93
C ASP A 530 21.57 -4.76 15.39
N PHE A 531 20.83 -3.70 15.70
CA PHE A 531 20.62 -3.22 17.06
C PHE A 531 19.15 -2.95 17.35
N ALA A 532 18.80 -3.12 18.61
CA ALA A 532 17.51 -2.69 19.16
C ALA A 532 17.73 -2.03 20.52
N VAL A 533 16.96 -0.99 20.77
CA VAL A 533 16.92 -0.26 22.04
C VAL A 533 15.60 -0.55 22.71
N ASN A 534 15.58 -0.76 24.02
CA ASN A 534 14.39 -1.09 24.83
C ASN A 534 13.76 -2.47 24.56
N LEU A 535 14.54 -3.48 24.12
CA LEU A 535 14.10 -4.87 24.26
C LEU A 535 14.10 -5.31 25.73
N GLU A 536 14.92 -4.68 26.55
CA GLU A 536 14.93 -4.82 27.99
C GLU A 536 14.38 -3.53 28.60
N LYS A 537 13.58 -3.66 29.64
CA LYS A 537 12.98 -2.51 30.34
C LYS A 537 14.06 -1.52 30.77
N PRO A 538 13.88 -0.20 30.51
CA PRO A 538 14.80 0.82 30.97
C PRO A 538 14.94 0.86 32.49
N ASP A 539 16.11 1.30 32.98
CA ASP A 539 16.37 1.56 34.38
C ASP A 539 16.50 3.09 34.58
N GLY A 540 15.43 3.72 35.01
CA GLY A 540 15.33 5.17 35.05
C GLY A 540 15.57 5.79 33.69
N ASN A 541 16.60 6.63 33.57
CA ASN A 541 17.00 7.28 32.31
C ASN A 541 18.02 6.46 31.50
N THR A 542 18.31 5.23 31.90
CA THR A 542 19.24 4.35 31.18
C THR A 542 18.47 3.36 30.31
N VAL A 543 18.74 3.36 29.02
CA VAL A 543 18.23 2.37 28.07
C VAL A 543 19.28 1.32 27.75
N TYR A 544 18.85 0.09 27.49
CA TYR A 544 19.73 -0.99 27.08
C TYR A 544 19.71 -1.16 25.58
N VAL A 545 20.90 -1.31 25.00
CA VAL A 545 21.12 -1.56 23.59
C VAL A 545 21.47 -3.01 23.41
N SER A 546 20.64 -3.73 22.68
CA SER A 546 20.88 -5.13 22.30
C SER A 546 21.41 -5.21 20.87
N ARG A 547 22.27 -6.19 20.62
CA ARG A 547 22.78 -6.51 19.29
C ARG A 547 22.30 -7.89 18.87
N TYR A 548 21.88 -8.01 17.61
CA TYR A 548 21.51 -9.30 17.03
C TYR A 548 22.77 -10.06 16.54
N GLY A 549 22.84 -11.35 16.82
CA GLY A 549 23.93 -12.24 16.42
C GLY A 549 23.47 -13.68 16.28
N SER A 550 24.41 -14.61 16.11
CA SER A 550 24.12 -16.04 15.93
C SER A 550 23.36 -16.70 17.08
N SER A 551 23.36 -16.08 18.25
CA SER A 551 22.62 -16.53 19.45
C SER A 551 21.37 -15.67 19.72
N GLY A 552 20.89 -14.93 18.74
CA GLY A 552 19.79 -13.98 18.91
C GLY A 552 20.25 -12.64 19.51
N TRP A 553 19.33 -11.95 20.16
CA TRP A 553 19.56 -10.66 20.79
C TRP A 553 20.39 -10.79 22.08
N THR A 554 21.44 -10.00 22.20
CA THR A 554 22.28 -9.93 23.38
C THR A 554 22.61 -8.50 23.74
N ARG A 555 22.62 -8.14 25.02
CA ARG A 555 22.98 -6.79 25.48
C ARG A 555 24.40 -6.42 25.03
N ALA A 556 24.52 -5.37 24.26
CA ALA A 556 25.77 -4.82 23.76
C ALA A 556 26.28 -3.62 24.56
N GLY A 557 25.38 -2.92 25.23
CA GLY A 557 25.71 -1.72 26.01
C GLY A 557 24.47 -0.98 26.49
N SER A 558 24.65 0.33 26.76
CA SER A 558 23.57 1.21 27.20
C SER A 558 23.66 2.57 26.51
N GLY A 559 22.57 3.30 26.58
CA GLY A 559 22.42 4.70 26.19
C GLY A 559 21.66 5.47 27.24
N ASP A 560 21.41 6.72 26.99
CA ASP A 560 20.65 7.61 27.86
C ASP A 560 19.30 7.96 27.22
N MET A 561 18.30 8.13 28.06
CA MET A 561 16.93 8.44 27.67
C MET A 561 16.37 9.57 28.53
N ARG A 562 15.49 10.37 27.96
CA ARG A 562 14.59 11.27 28.69
C ARG A 562 13.20 11.20 28.08
N VAL A 563 12.19 11.18 28.93
CA VAL A 563 10.77 11.28 28.58
C VAL A 563 10.18 12.48 29.30
N GLU A 564 9.34 13.26 28.61
CA GLU A 564 8.59 14.38 29.17
C GLU A 564 7.28 14.57 28.38
N GLY A 565 6.15 14.24 29.02
CA GLY A 565 4.84 14.24 28.37
C GLY A 565 4.82 13.25 27.19
N ASN A 566 4.49 13.75 26.01
CA ASN A 566 4.43 12.99 24.77
C ASN A 566 5.76 12.90 24.01
N LYS A 567 6.89 13.21 24.64
CA LYS A 567 8.20 13.28 23.95
C LYS A 567 9.22 12.39 24.61
N LEU A 568 9.98 11.70 23.76
CA LEU A 568 11.10 10.86 24.15
C LEU A 568 12.34 11.27 23.37
N MET A 569 13.51 11.32 24.00
CA MET A 569 14.79 11.41 23.32
C MET A 569 15.80 10.40 23.84
N LEU A 570 16.63 9.89 22.92
CA LEU A 570 17.70 8.94 23.16
C LEU A 570 19.05 9.53 22.78
N ARG A 571 20.10 9.19 23.54
CA ARG A 571 21.50 9.43 23.20
C ARG A 571 22.23 8.09 23.10
N LEU A 572 22.71 7.73 21.91
CA LEU A 572 23.40 6.47 21.66
C LEU A 572 24.82 6.71 21.14
N SER A 573 25.80 5.98 21.67
CA SER A 573 27.19 6.07 21.22
C SER A 573 27.33 5.51 19.79
N LYS A 574 27.87 6.30 18.87
CA LYS A 574 28.22 5.84 17.51
C LYS A 574 29.15 4.64 17.53
N LYS A 575 30.11 4.61 18.50
CA LYS A 575 31.01 3.48 18.68
C LYS A 575 30.27 2.20 19.04
N LEU A 576 29.25 2.28 19.91
CA LEU A 576 28.41 1.14 20.29
C LEU A 576 27.68 0.56 19.09
N LEU A 577 27.13 1.44 18.25
CA LEU A 577 26.39 1.05 17.05
C LEU A 577 27.27 0.70 15.83
N GLY A 578 28.59 0.65 15.99
CA GLY A 578 29.52 0.41 14.87
C GLY A 578 29.54 1.50 13.80
N ILE A 579 28.96 2.67 14.07
CA ILE A 579 28.99 3.85 13.21
C ILE A 579 30.31 4.55 13.49
N GLU A 580 31.40 4.08 12.89
CA GLU A 580 32.74 4.44 13.33
C GLU A 580 33.19 5.85 13.02
N GLN A 581 34.12 6.31 13.87
CA GLN A 581 34.91 7.53 13.76
C GLN A 581 35.78 7.65 12.49
N GLY A 582 35.84 6.61 11.66
CA GLY A 582 36.59 6.56 10.40
C GLY A 582 35.74 6.41 9.14
N ARG A 583 34.48 6.05 9.25
CA ARG A 583 33.54 6.07 8.12
C ARG A 583 33.14 7.50 7.82
N LYS A 584 33.44 7.96 6.62
CA LYS A 584 33.19 9.35 6.20
C LYS A 584 31.71 9.70 6.15
N LEU A 585 30.80 8.71 6.06
CA LEU A 585 29.37 8.93 5.84
C LEU A 585 28.55 8.03 6.76
N ILE A 586 27.54 8.61 7.40
CA ILE A 586 26.52 7.87 8.16
C ILE A 586 25.55 7.24 7.17
N ASP A 587 25.14 6.03 7.47
CA ASP A 587 24.13 5.29 6.69
C ASP A 587 23.37 4.35 7.67
N VAL A 588 22.26 4.85 8.16
CA VAL A 588 21.42 4.19 9.17
C VAL A 588 20.00 4.04 8.64
N ARG A 589 19.41 2.88 8.91
CA ARG A 589 17.97 2.64 8.77
C ARG A 589 17.41 2.44 10.17
N PHE A 590 16.21 2.93 10.41
CA PHE A 590 15.59 2.77 11.72
C PHE A 590 14.08 2.63 11.63
N LYS A 591 13.53 2.02 12.66
CA LYS A 591 12.09 1.80 12.83
C LYS A 591 11.78 1.93 14.31
N TRP A 592 10.69 2.63 14.63
CA TRP A 592 10.09 2.58 15.95
C TRP A 592 8.96 1.56 15.99
N ALA A 593 8.75 0.92 17.13
CA ALA A 593 7.59 0.09 17.37
C ALA A 593 7.24 0.08 18.85
N ASP A 594 5.94 0.09 19.15
CA ASP A 594 5.41 0.00 20.49
C ASP A 594 4.36 -1.10 20.58
N ASN A 595 4.36 -1.84 21.67
CA ASN A 595 3.42 -2.92 21.97
C ASN A 595 3.23 -3.97 20.85
N TYR A 596 4.27 -4.21 20.05
CA TYR A 596 4.27 -5.33 19.11
C TYR A 596 4.23 -6.66 19.86
N GLN A 597 3.69 -7.70 19.25
CA GLN A 597 3.37 -8.96 19.91
C GLN A 597 4.33 -10.08 19.53
N TYR A 598 4.41 -11.11 20.37
CA TYR A 598 5.14 -12.36 20.11
C TYR A 598 4.16 -13.50 19.85
N ASN A 599 4.62 -14.51 19.11
CA ASN A 599 3.94 -15.77 18.98
C ASN A 599 3.88 -16.52 20.34
N GLU A 600 3.00 -17.51 20.44
CA GLU A 600 2.84 -18.33 21.66
C GLU A 600 4.14 -19.03 22.07
N ASP A 601 5.02 -19.35 21.13
CA ASP A 601 6.33 -19.96 21.38
C ASP A 601 7.42 -18.97 21.85
N GLY A 602 7.06 -17.69 21.94
CA GLY A 602 7.95 -16.59 22.33
C GLY A 602 8.83 -16.06 21.19
N SER A 603 8.65 -16.54 19.94
CA SER A 603 9.27 -15.93 18.77
C SER A 603 8.56 -14.62 18.40
N LEU A 604 9.28 -13.67 17.79
CA LEU A 604 8.67 -12.44 17.32
C LEU A 604 7.78 -12.74 16.12
N ASP A 605 6.51 -12.37 16.24
CA ASP A 605 5.61 -12.35 15.09
C ASP A 605 5.94 -11.14 14.21
N VAL A 606 6.54 -11.39 13.06
CA VAL A 606 6.95 -10.35 12.12
C VAL A 606 5.77 -9.56 11.55
N TRP A 607 4.61 -10.19 11.50
CA TRP A 607 3.38 -9.60 10.99
C TRP A 607 2.71 -8.67 12.02
N THR A 608 3.19 -8.70 13.28
CA THR A 608 2.73 -7.79 14.33
C THR A 608 2.91 -6.32 13.94
N PHE A 609 3.97 -5.99 13.18
CA PHE A 609 4.20 -4.62 12.70
C PHE A 609 3.20 -4.13 11.64
N TYR A 610 2.31 -5.00 11.19
CA TYR A 610 1.13 -4.61 10.40
C TYR A 610 -0.16 -4.62 11.22
N ARG A 611 -0.21 -5.46 12.28
CA ARG A 611 -1.46 -5.84 12.94
C ARG A 611 -1.64 -5.29 14.35
N ASN A 612 -0.56 -5.05 15.10
CA ASN A 612 -0.64 -4.80 16.54
C ASN A 612 0.22 -3.61 16.96
N GLY A 613 -0.19 -2.97 18.07
CA GLY A 613 0.54 -1.85 18.64
C GLY A 613 0.66 -0.70 17.66
N ASP A 614 1.82 -0.06 17.67
CA ASP A 614 2.22 0.94 16.69
C ASP A 614 3.57 0.59 16.06
N SER A 615 3.73 0.87 14.77
CA SER A 615 4.94 0.55 14.02
C SER A 615 5.23 1.58 12.93
N ALA A 616 6.21 2.39 13.16
CA ALA A 616 6.61 3.51 12.31
C ALA A 616 7.97 3.27 11.61
N PRO A 617 8.00 3.14 10.29
CA PRO A 617 6.88 2.99 9.36
C PRO A 617 6.22 1.62 9.45
N LEU A 618 5.02 1.48 8.89
CA LEU A 618 4.24 0.24 8.92
C LEU A 618 5.00 -0.96 8.31
N GLY A 619 4.85 -2.14 8.89
CA GLY A 619 5.35 -3.41 8.37
C GLY A 619 6.87 -3.49 8.28
N ARG A 620 7.40 -3.96 7.14
CA ARG A 620 8.85 -4.14 6.94
C ARG A 620 9.62 -2.89 6.57
N LEU A 621 8.94 -1.78 6.34
CA LEU A 621 9.58 -0.54 5.94
C LEU A 621 10.41 0.06 7.08
N MET A 622 11.43 0.84 6.73
CA MET A 622 12.30 1.55 7.65
C MET A 622 12.60 2.96 7.14
N TYR A 623 12.66 3.93 8.03
CA TYR A 623 13.18 5.27 7.73
C TYR A 623 14.67 5.22 7.37
N VAL A 624 15.09 6.15 6.53
CA VAL A 624 16.48 6.23 6.05
C VAL A 624 17.14 7.51 6.54
N TYR A 625 18.16 7.39 7.39
CA TYR A 625 19.05 8.47 7.79
C TYR A 625 20.44 8.23 7.20
N SER A 626 20.73 8.84 6.03
CA SER A 626 21.93 8.50 5.27
C SER A 626 22.57 9.74 4.64
N GLU A 627 23.91 9.86 4.79
CA GLU A 627 24.74 10.84 4.08
C GLU A 627 25.25 10.32 2.73
N ARG A 628 24.98 9.06 2.40
CA ARG A 628 25.36 8.50 1.10
C ARG A 628 24.36 8.99 0.06
N GLY A 629 24.84 9.69 -0.94
CA GLY A 629 24.07 10.13 -2.10
C GLY A 629 23.81 8.98 -3.07
#